data_d1af603a4695a3878b8714c6826c36e2
#
_entry.id   d1af603a4695a3878b8714c6826c36e2
#
_cell.length_a   1.000
_cell.length_b   1.000
_cell.length_c   1.000
_cell.angle_alpha   90.00
_cell.angle_beta   90.00
_cell.angle_gamma   90.00
#
_symmetry.space_group_name_H-M   'P 1'
#
loop_
_entity.id
_entity.type
_entity.pdbx_description
1 polymer ?
#
loop_
_entity_poly.entity_id
_entity_poly.type
_entity_poly.pdbx_seq_one_letter_code
_entity_poly.pdbx_strand_id
1 'polypeptide(L)'
;MREDPSSGFSSGPEMPDELRLLCMLHNIGATESGRSLTLQQISEWTRMETPALRSYLQKLIELGYVQFIQAEGMDKYHLTLDGIRKVLSIYS
;
A
#
# COMPACT_ATOMS: atom_id res chain seq x y z
N MET A 1 16.85 20.93 19.34
CA MET A 1 16.51 20.56 18.94
C MET A 1 16.24 20.46 18.43
N ARG A 2 16.20 20.06 18.48
CA ARG A 2 15.74 19.61 18.02
C ARG A 2 15.43 19.38 17.46
N GLU A 3 15.39 19.13 17.40
CA GLU A 3 14.83 18.61 16.83
C GLU A 3 14.67 18.54 16.07
N ASP A 4 15.01 18.21 15.94
CA ASP A 4 14.67 17.75 15.20
C ASP A 4 14.13 17.98 14.60
N PRO A 5 14.30 17.77 14.35
CA PRO A 5 13.47 17.65 13.74
C PRO A 5 13.05 17.38 13.18
N SER A 6 13.46 16.90 13.02
CA SER A 6 12.94 16.23 12.49
C SER A 6 12.21 15.90 12.89
N SER A 7 12.62 15.64 13.31
CA SER A 7 11.80 15.01 13.92
C SER A 7 10.58 15.53 13.80
N GLY A 8 10.51 16.25 13.73
CA GLY A 8 9.40 16.62 13.79
C GLY A 8 8.45 16.16 12.88
N PHE A 9 8.45 15.88 12.09
CA PHE A 9 7.50 15.55 11.50
C PHE A 9 6.89 14.52 11.73
N SER A 10 7.36 13.95 12.23
CA SER A 10 6.61 12.91 12.60
C SER A 10 5.91 13.15 13.85
N SER A 11 5.54 14.25 14.11
CA SER A 11 4.65 14.48 15.19
C SER A 11 3.34 13.91 14.83
N GLY A 12 2.54 13.49 15.58
CA GLY A 12 1.30 12.84 15.34
C GLY A 12 1.49 11.35 15.23
N PRO A 13 0.40 10.61 15.21
CA PRO A 13 0.48 9.15 15.18
C PRO A 13 1.06 8.69 13.85
N GLU A 14 1.94 7.74 13.95
CA GLU A 14 2.50 7.14 12.76
C GLU A 14 1.47 6.25 12.10
N MET A 15 1.47 6.27 10.78
CA MET A 15 0.61 5.41 10.02
C MET A 15 1.16 3.99 10.06
N PRO A 16 0.32 2.97 10.31
CA PRO A 16 0.78 1.59 10.19
C PRO A 16 1.33 1.31 8.81
N ASP A 17 2.28 0.37 8.73
CA ASP A 17 2.94 0.08 7.49
C ASP A 17 1.97 -0.40 6.42
N GLU A 18 0.94 -1.16 6.79
CA GLU A 18 -0.02 -1.63 5.79
C GLU A 18 -0.81 -0.46 5.19
N LEU A 19 -1.13 0.56 5.98
CA LEU A 19 -1.81 1.73 5.43
C LEU A 19 -0.88 2.58 4.58
N ARG A 20 0.39 2.64 4.96
CA ARG A 20 1.39 3.32 4.14
C ARG A 20 1.51 2.63 2.79
N LEU A 21 1.53 1.30 2.79
CA LEU A 21 1.56 0.54 1.55
C LEU A 21 0.32 0.83 0.70
N LEU A 22 -0.85 0.90 1.32
CA LEU A 22 -2.08 1.19 0.60
C LEU A 22 -1.97 2.54 -0.10
N CYS A 23 -1.47 3.56 0.60
CA CYS A 23 -1.27 4.88 0.01
C CYS A 23 -0.27 4.85 -1.13
N MET A 24 0.80 4.08 -0.99
CA MET A 24 1.79 3.96 -2.06
C MET A 24 1.19 3.32 -3.30
N LEU A 25 0.38 2.27 -3.13
CA LEU A 25 -0.28 1.63 -4.25
C LEU A 25 -1.22 2.60 -4.96
N HIS A 26 -1.93 3.41 -4.20
CA HIS A 26 -2.79 4.43 -4.78
C HIS A 26 -1.98 5.44 -5.59
N ASN A 27 -0.86 5.89 -5.04
CA ASN A 27 -0.04 6.91 -5.67
C ASN A 27 0.58 6.43 -6.98
N ILE A 28 0.90 5.15 -7.09
CA ILE A 28 1.47 4.62 -8.33
C ILE A 28 0.41 4.11 -9.29
N GLY A 29 -0.86 4.31 -8.97
CA GLY A 29 -1.93 4.05 -9.91
C GLY A 29 -2.47 2.64 -9.93
N ALA A 30 -2.16 1.81 -8.95
CA ALA A 30 -2.66 0.43 -8.90
C ALA A 30 -4.10 0.42 -8.38
N THR A 31 -4.99 1.07 -9.11
CA THR A 31 -6.36 1.32 -8.65
C THR A 31 -7.41 0.60 -9.48
N GLU A 32 -7.00 -0.24 -10.41
CA GLU A 32 -7.94 -1.03 -11.21
C GLU A 32 -7.21 -2.26 -11.71
N SER A 33 -7.97 -3.26 -12.16
CA SER A 33 -7.38 -4.54 -12.53
C SER A 33 -6.38 -4.41 -13.67
N GLY A 34 -6.62 -3.49 -14.60
CA GLY A 34 -5.70 -3.28 -15.72
C GLY A 34 -4.37 -2.67 -15.31
N ARG A 35 -4.26 -2.18 -14.08
CA ARG A 35 -3.04 -1.59 -13.54
C ARG A 35 -2.52 -2.36 -12.34
N SER A 36 -2.94 -3.61 -12.18
CA SER A 36 -2.47 -4.48 -11.11
C SER A 36 -0.96 -4.70 -11.21
N LEU A 37 -0.32 -4.87 -10.07
CA LEU A 37 1.12 -5.03 -9.99
C LEU A 37 1.47 -6.35 -9.33
N THR A 38 2.56 -6.96 -9.78
CA THR A 38 3.07 -8.17 -9.14
C THR A 38 3.73 -7.81 -7.81
N LEU A 39 3.90 -8.83 -6.97
CA LEU A 39 4.60 -8.65 -5.71
C LEU A 39 5.99 -8.02 -5.93
N GLN A 40 6.70 -8.50 -6.94
CA GLN A 40 8.03 -7.99 -7.21
C GLN A 40 8.00 -6.53 -7.62
N GLN A 41 7.05 -6.14 -8.48
CA GLN A 41 6.92 -4.75 -8.89
C GLN A 41 6.60 -3.85 -7.70
N ILE A 42 5.72 -4.29 -6.81
CA ILE A 42 5.39 -3.52 -5.62
C ILE A 42 6.60 -3.39 -4.72
N SER A 43 7.36 -4.48 -4.56
CA SER A 43 8.56 -4.45 -3.75
C SER A 43 9.57 -3.43 -4.30
N GLU A 44 9.73 -3.39 -5.61
CA GLU A 44 10.65 -2.45 -6.25
C GLU A 44 10.20 -1.01 -6.06
N TRP A 45 8.90 -0.76 -6.18
CA TRP A 45 8.36 0.59 -6.02
C TRP A 45 8.43 1.09 -4.59
N THR A 46 8.13 0.20 -3.63
CA THR A 46 8.00 0.61 -2.23
C THR A 46 9.27 0.43 -1.44
N ARG A 47 10.23 -0.33 -1.97
CA ARG A 47 11.44 -0.72 -1.28
C ARG A 47 11.18 -1.57 -0.05
N MET A 48 9.99 -2.16 0.05
CA MET A 48 9.66 -3.08 1.13
C MET A 48 10.13 -4.47 0.77
N GLU A 49 10.62 -5.21 1.77
CA GLU A 49 11.07 -6.56 1.55
C GLU A 49 9.87 -7.48 1.34
N THR A 50 10.06 -8.48 0.50
CA THR A 50 8.99 -9.37 0.08
C THR A 50 8.25 -10.03 1.22
N PRO A 51 8.91 -10.58 2.27
CA PRO A 51 8.16 -11.21 3.34
C PRO A 51 7.24 -10.25 4.08
N ALA A 52 7.72 -9.04 4.36
CA ALA A 52 6.90 -8.03 5.00
C ALA A 52 5.76 -7.59 4.10
N LEU A 53 6.07 -7.42 2.81
CA LEU A 53 5.08 -7.00 1.83
C LEU A 53 3.94 -7.99 1.72
N ARG A 54 4.26 -9.30 1.68
CA ARG A 54 3.23 -10.33 1.65
C ARG A 54 2.29 -10.22 2.84
N SER A 55 2.86 -9.99 4.02
CA SER A 55 2.08 -9.88 5.23
C SER A 55 1.15 -8.67 5.18
N TYR A 56 1.66 -7.54 4.73
CA TYR A 56 0.85 -6.33 4.61
C TYR A 56 -0.25 -6.49 3.58
N LEU A 57 0.07 -7.08 2.42
CA LEU A 57 -0.94 -7.29 1.39
C LEU A 57 -2.03 -8.23 1.88
N GLN A 58 -1.66 -9.30 2.60
CA GLN A 58 -2.65 -10.21 3.15
C GLN A 58 -3.59 -9.48 4.09
N LYS A 59 -3.06 -8.62 4.94
CA LYS A 59 -3.87 -7.85 5.86
C LYS A 59 -4.83 -6.94 5.10
N LEU A 60 -4.34 -6.27 4.06
CA LEU A 60 -5.17 -5.37 3.27
C LEU A 60 -6.26 -6.12 2.51
N ILE A 61 -5.95 -7.33 2.05
CA ILE A 61 -6.94 -8.17 1.39
C ILE A 61 -8.04 -8.54 2.39
N GLU A 62 -7.64 -8.93 3.62
CA GLU A 62 -8.62 -9.29 4.65
C GLU A 62 -9.52 -8.12 5.02
N LEU A 63 -8.99 -6.91 4.96
CA LEU A 63 -9.77 -5.71 5.23
C LEU A 63 -10.64 -5.28 4.06
N GLY A 64 -10.45 -5.90 2.89
CA GLY A 64 -11.23 -5.56 1.71
C GLY A 64 -10.71 -4.35 0.95
N TYR A 65 -9.49 -3.90 1.22
CA TYR A 65 -8.92 -2.72 0.58
C TYR A 65 -8.10 -3.05 -0.65
N VAL A 66 -7.63 -4.28 -0.75
CA VAL A 66 -6.81 -4.75 -1.87
C VAL A 66 -7.39 -6.07 -2.35
N GLN A 67 -7.31 -6.31 -3.63
CA GLN A 67 -7.64 -7.63 -4.17
C GLN A 67 -6.55 -8.00 -5.16
N PHE A 68 -6.50 -9.27 -5.48
CA PHE A 68 -5.52 -9.75 -6.46
C PHE A 68 -6.24 -10.50 -7.55
N ILE A 69 -5.61 -10.51 -8.71
CA ILE A 69 -6.05 -11.32 -9.84
C ILE A 69 -4.88 -12.15 -10.29
N GLN A 70 -5.17 -13.26 -10.96
CA GLN A 70 -4.11 -14.05 -11.57
C GLN A 70 -4.05 -13.73 -13.05
N ALA A 71 -2.87 -13.35 -13.51
CA ALA A 71 -2.64 -13.02 -14.89
C ALA A 71 -1.28 -13.58 -15.28
N GLU A 72 -1.24 -14.36 -16.34
CA GLU A 72 0.01 -14.91 -16.84
C GLU A 72 0.72 -15.76 -15.78
N GLY A 73 -0.05 -16.46 -14.96
CA GLY A 73 0.51 -17.34 -13.94
C GLY A 73 1.01 -16.63 -12.70
N MET A 74 0.76 -15.34 -12.57
CA MET A 74 1.22 -14.57 -11.42
C MET A 74 0.07 -13.83 -10.76
N ASP A 75 0.18 -13.66 -9.45
CA ASP A 75 -0.77 -12.83 -8.72
C ASP A 75 -0.39 -11.38 -8.92
N LYS A 76 -1.38 -10.55 -9.23
CA LYS A 76 -1.19 -9.10 -9.35
C LYS A 76 -2.22 -8.41 -8.47
N TYR A 77 -1.82 -7.35 -7.83
CA TYR A 77 -2.59 -6.69 -6.77
C TYR A 77 -2.99 -5.29 -7.18
N HIS A 78 -4.18 -4.89 -6.74
CA HIS A 78 -4.65 -3.50 -6.92
C HIS A 78 -5.64 -3.16 -5.83
N LEU A 79 -5.88 -1.86 -5.64
CA LEU A 79 -6.83 -1.41 -4.65
C LEU A 79 -8.26 -1.69 -5.11
N THR A 80 -9.11 -2.04 -4.15
CA THR A 80 -10.55 -2.06 -4.37
C THR A 80 -11.10 -0.64 -4.27
N LEU A 81 -12.36 -0.47 -4.59
CA LEU A 81 -13.02 0.82 -4.39
C LEU A 81 -12.96 1.24 -2.92
N ASP A 82 -13.16 0.29 -2.01
CA ASP A 82 -13.06 0.58 -0.58
C ASP A 82 -11.64 0.98 -0.21
N GLY A 83 -10.65 0.36 -0.83
CA GLY A 83 -9.25 0.75 -0.61
C GLY A 83 -8.98 2.18 -1.04
N ILE A 84 -9.52 2.57 -2.20
CA ILE A 84 -9.38 3.94 -2.68
C ILE A 84 -10.05 4.91 -1.71
N ARG A 85 -11.26 4.58 -1.26
CA ARG A 85 -11.97 5.41 -0.30
C ARG A 85 -11.18 5.56 1.00
N LYS A 86 -10.54 4.47 1.44
CA LYS A 86 -9.75 4.51 2.66
C LYS A 86 -8.58 5.48 2.52
N VAL A 87 -7.87 5.43 1.37
CA VAL A 87 -6.76 6.35 1.13
C VAL A 87 -7.25 7.78 1.14
N LEU A 88 -8.35 8.05 0.46
CA LEU A 88 -8.89 9.41 0.40
C LEU A 88 -9.29 9.91 1.79
N SER A 89 -9.79 9.03 2.64
CA SER A 89 -10.16 9.42 3.99
C SER A 89 -8.95 9.76 4.85
N ILE A 90 -7.81 9.16 4.57
CA ILE A 90 -6.59 9.46 5.29
C ILE A 90 -6.10 10.87 4.96
N TYR A 91 -6.28 11.29 3.71
CA TYR A 91 -5.80 12.59 3.25
C TYR A 91 -6.81 13.71 3.47
N SER A 92 -8.02 13.42 3.86
CA SER A 92 -9.03 14.48 4.03
C SER A 92 -9.15 15.02 5.45
#